data_d2b683f7801300ecde8f7bbd82105280
#
_entry.id   d2b683f7801300ecde8f7bbd82105280
#
_cell.length_a   1.000
_cell.length_b   1.000
_cell.length_c   1.000
_cell.angle_alpha   90.00
_cell.angle_beta   90.00
_cell.angle_gamma   90.00
#
_symmetry.space_group_name_H-M   'P 1'
#
loop_
_entity.id
_entity.type
_entity.pdbx_description
1 polymer ?
#
loop_
_entity_poly.entity_id
_entity_poly.type
_entity_poly.pdbx_seq_one_letter_code
_entity_poly.pdbx_strand_id
1 'polypeptide(L)'
;VADDDAIIYTIASNQVNAIRFMTATRTLIIGTAGGEFTVSGGGTDSAITPTNILIKKQSNHGSANVDAISVGNATLFLQRAKRKIRELAYNFDVDGYIAPDMTILAEHITEGGLTQISYQQEPNQIVYGVRSDGELVGLTYQREQQVTAWHRHIFGGRFGNATITVTDFANIANGTRIVLTKADGTTTTFTSATSATTGKFHTTSSNNQTATNLKTLIDADSDFT
;
A
#
# COMPACT_ATOMS: atom_id res chain seq x y z
N VAL A 1 23.77 29.12 24.49
CA VAL A 1 23.48 28.03 23.55
C VAL A 1 24.49 28.14 22.41
N ALA A 2 25.35 27.17 22.27
CA ALA A 2 26.31 27.11 21.16
C ALA A 2 25.61 26.56 19.90
N ASP A 3 26.21 26.84 18.72
CA ASP A 3 25.59 26.41 17.45
C ASP A 3 25.59 24.88 17.24
N ASP A 4 26.40 24.16 18.02
CA ASP A 4 26.52 22.70 18.06
C ASP A 4 25.70 22.03 19.18
N ASP A 5 24.94 22.82 19.97
CA ASP A 5 24.04 22.27 20.97
C ASP A 5 22.84 21.52 20.32
N ALA A 6 22.22 20.64 21.10
CA ALA A 6 21.02 19.90 20.64
C ALA A 6 19.85 20.87 20.34
N ILE A 7 19.19 20.64 19.22
CA ILE A 7 18.01 21.42 18.83
C ILE A 7 16.77 20.78 19.46
N ILE A 8 16.14 21.50 20.38
CA ILE A 8 14.85 21.12 20.97
C ILE A 8 13.83 22.19 20.60
N TYR A 9 12.87 21.86 19.78
CA TYR A 9 11.87 22.81 19.31
C TYR A 9 10.47 22.21 19.29
N THR A 10 9.49 22.97 19.75
CA THR A 10 8.08 22.57 19.70
C THR A 10 7.41 23.21 18.49
N ILE A 11 6.88 22.39 17.58
CA ILE A 11 6.13 22.88 16.44
C ILE A 11 4.79 23.44 16.94
N ALA A 12 4.60 24.75 16.82
CA ALA A 12 3.34 25.40 17.14
C ALA A 12 2.27 24.98 16.10
N SER A 13 1.35 24.13 16.52
CA SER A 13 0.25 23.64 15.70
C SER A 13 -1.00 23.58 16.55
N ASN A 14 -2.17 23.79 15.94
CA ASN A 14 -3.46 23.63 16.61
C ASN A 14 -3.79 22.17 17.00
N GLN A 15 -2.96 21.24 16.59
CA GLN A 15 -3.10 19.81 16.88
C GLN A 15 -1.76 19.23 17.26
N VAL A 16 -1.76 18.38 18.29
CA VAL A 16 -0.58 17.57 18.65
C VAL A 16 -0.55 16.38 17.70
N ASN A 17 0.39 16.39 16.76
CA ASN A 17 0.50 15.38 15.74
C ASN A 17 1.86 14.66 15.82
N ALA A 18 1.82 13.33 15.81
CA ALA A 18 3.05 12.55 15.73
C ALA A 18 3.78 12.82 14.41
N ILE A 19 5.09 12.97 14.47
CA ILE A 19 5.97 12.98 13.29
C ILE A 19 5.91 11.59 12.66
N ARG A 20 5.72 11.52 11.35
CA ARG A 20 5.58 10.27 10.58
C ARG A 20 6.81 10.00 9.74
N PHE A 21 7.37 11.04 9.13
CA PHE A 21 8.63 10.96 8.42
C PHE A 21 9.39 12.29 8.49
N MET A 22 10.67 12.22 8.23
CA MET A 22 11.53 13.38 7.97
C MET A 22 12.39 13.09 6.75
N THR A 23 12.49 14.06 5.85
CA THR A 23 13.34 13.95 4.68
C THR A 23 13.99 15.29 4.38
N ALA A 24 15.19 15.26 3.84
CA ALA A 24 15.93 16.45 3.49
C ALA A 24 15.96 16.62 1.97
N THR A 25 15.59 17.81 1.53
CA THR A 25 15.83 18.30 0.17
C THR A 25 16.61 19.60 0.28
N ARG A 26 16.16 20.69 -0.30
CA ARG A 26 16.70 22.02 -0.05
C ARG A 26 16.44 22.50 1.41
N THR A 27 15.36 22.03 1.99
CA THR A 27 14.97 22.24 3.38
C THR A 27 14.67 20.90 4.04
N LEU A 28 14.68 20.84 5.36
CA LEU A 28 14.18 19.66 6.07
C LEU A 28 12.66 19.66 6.01
N ILE A 29 12.08 18.59 5.50
CA ILE A 29 10.64 18.37 5.43
C ILE A 29 10.24 17.42 6.55
N ILE A 30 9.23 17.80 7.32
CA ILE A 30 8.65 17.00 8.40
C ILE A 30 7.18 16.72 8.05
N GLY A 31 6.86 15.45 7.83
CA GLY A 31 5.48 14.99 7.67
C GLY A 31 4.89 14.56 9.01
N THR A 32 3.75 15.13 9.37
CA THR A 32 3.02 14.77 10.58
C THR A 32 1.62 14.23 10.23
N ALA A 33 0.95 13.64 11.19
CA ALA A 33 -0.42 13.15 10.99
C ALA A 33 -1.43 14.24 10.62
N GLY A 34 -1.14 15.51 10.87
CA GLY A 34 -2.06 16.64 10.62
C GLY A 34 -1.56 17.68 9.62
N GLY A 35 -0.40 17.46 9.02
CA GLY A 35 0.13 18.36 7.99
C GLY A 35 1.64 18.22 7.80
N GLU A 36 2.13 18.90 6.80
CA GLU A 36 3.53 18.90 6.39
C GLU A 36 4.16 20.25 6.70
N PHE A 37 5.39 20.21 7.21
CA PHE A 37 6.16 21.37 7.64
C PHE A 37 7.53 21.38 6.94
N THR A 38 8.04 22.56 6.69
CA THR A 38 9.43 22.77 6.30
C THR A 38 10.18 23.42 7.44
N VAL A 39 11.43 23.00 7.61
CA VAL A 39 12.35 23.53 8.59
C VAL A 39 13.59 24.02 7.87
N SER A 40 13.98 25.25 8.12
CA SER A 40 15.16 25.90 7.55
C SER A 40 15.81 26.82 8.56
N GLY A 41 16.99 27.33 8.27
CA GLY A 41 17.53 28.48 8.98
C GLY A 41 16.77 29.77 8.66
N GLY A 42 16.87 30.77 9.47
CA GLY A 42 16.13 32.03 9.35
C GLY A 42 16.56 32.95 8.21
N GLY A 43 17.53 32.56 7.40
CA GLY A 43 18.00 33.30 6.22
C GLY A 43 18.23 32.38 5.02
N THR A 44 18.49 32.99 3.86
CA THR A 44 18.81 32.23 2.62
C THR A 44 20.11 31.44 2.86
N ASP A 45 20.04 30.14 2.66
CA ASP A 45 21.17 29.19 2.84
C ASP A 45 21.83 29.20 4.23
N SER A 46 21.09 29.68 5.26
CA SER A 46 21.54 29.62 6.62
C SER A 46 21.43 28.23 7.23
N ALA A 47 22.45 27.82 7.99
CA ALA A 47 22.40 26.57 8.73
C ALA A 47 21.28 26.62 9.80
N ILE A 48 20.69 25.45 10.05
CA ILE A 48 19.75 25.25 11.15
C ILE A 48 20.58 25.12 12.43
N THR A 49 20.37 26.03 13.38
CA THR A 49 21.01 26.01 14.69
C THR A 49 19.93 26.18 15.77
N PRO A 50 20.25 25.92 17.07
CA PRO A 50 19.27 26.07 18.14
C PRO A 50 18.69 27.49 18.26
N THR A 51 19.41 28.50 17.78
CA THR A 51 19.01 29.91 17.81
C THR A 51 18.50 30.41 16.46
N ASN A 52 18.67 29.64 15.38
CA ASN A 52 18.32 30.02 14.03
C ASN A 52 17.53 28.91 13.35
N ILE A 53 16.26 28.76 13.73
CA ILE A 53 15.33 27.77 13.17
C ILE A 53 14.03 28.45 12.79
N LEU A 54 13.56 28.16 11.57
CA LEU A 54 12.30 28.64 11.05
C LEU A 54 11.46 27.44 10.60
N ILE A 55 10.30 27.26 11.22
CA ILE A 55 9.37 26.19 10.91
C ILE A 55 8.12 26.80 10.26
N LYS A 56 7.79 26.36 9.04
CA LYS A 56 6.60 26.82 8.32
C LYS A 56 5.72 25.63 7.97
N LYS A 57 4.42 25.75 8.22
CA LYS A 57 3.42 24.78 7.74
C LYS A 57 3.18 25.01 6.26
N GLN A 58 3.28 23.94 5.46
CA GLN A 58 3.13 23.99 4.01
C GLN A 58 1.78 23.42 3.54
N SER A 59 1.28 22.38 4.21
CA SER A 59 0.00 21.78 3.84
C SER A 59 -0.74 21.17 5.04
N ASN A 60 -2.02 20.81 4.84
CA ASN A 60 -2.90 20.21 5.83
C ASN A 60 -3.33 18.77 5.46
N HIS A 61 -2.60 18.10 4.55
CA HIS A 61 -3.04 16.79 4.07
C HIS A 61 -2.84 15.69 5.11
N GLY A 62 -1.79 15.81 5.92
CA GLY A 62 -1.40 14.80 6.87
C GLY A 62 -0.77 13.57 6.23
N SER A 63 0.20 13.01 6.91
CA SER A 63 1.05 11.94 6.41
C SER A 63 0.76 10.63 7.11
N ALA A 64 0.84 9.52 6.36
CA ALA A 64 0.80 8.18 6.89
C ALA A 64 2.14 7.83 7.58
N ASN A 65 2.13 6.80 8.43
CA ASN A 65 3.35 6.27 9.04
C ASN A 65 4.06 5.33 8.03
N VAL A 66 4.60 5.94 6.98
CA VAL A 66 5.38 5.30 5.92
C VAL A 66 6.43 6.32 5.51
N ASP A 67 7.66 5.87 5.31
CA ASP A 67 8.76 6.75 4.93
C ASP A 67 8.47 7.42 3.58
N ALA A 68 8.75 8.71 3.51
CA ALA A 68 8.67 9.45 2.27
C ALA A 68 9.91 9.17 1.41
N ILE A 69 9.76 9.27 0.11
CA ILE A 69 10.85 9.08 -0.85
C ILE A 69 11.16 10.39 -1.57
N SER A 70 12.45 10.63 -1.79
CA SER A 70 12.90 11.80 -2.54
C SER A 70 13.16 11.41 -3.99
N VAL A 71 12.57 12.16 -4.92
CA VAL A 71 12.74 11.97 -6.36
C VAL A 71 13.14 13.30 -6.97
N GLY A 72 14.41 13.44 -7.33
CA GLY A 72 14.96 14.71 -7.77
C GLY A 72 14.80 15.79 -6.67
N ASN A 73 14.08 16.85 -6.98
CA ASN A 73 13.80 17.96 -6.07
C ASN A 73 12.39 17.88 -5.42
N ALA A 74 11.69 16.77 -5.58
CA ALA A 74 10.37 16.53 -4.99
C ALA A 74 10.43 15.42 -3.93
N THR A 75 9.52 15.49 -2.98
CA THR A 75 9.30 14.45 -1.98
C THR A 75 7.93 13.83 -2.22
N LEU A 76 7.90 12.53 -2.44
CA LEU A 76 6.66 11.77 -2.54
C LEU A 76 6.33 11.15 -1.18
N PHE A 77 5.11 11.35 -0.72
CA PHE A 77 4.65 10.81 0.55
C PHE A 77 3.23 10.27 0.47
N LEU A 78 2.91 9.35 1.35
CA LEU A 78 1.55 8.83 1.49
C LEU A 78 0.73 9.74 2.40
N GLN A 79 -0.42 10.19 1.91
CA GLN A 79 -1.40 10.89 2.72
C GLN A 79 -1.94 9.97 3.83
N ARG A 80 -2.40 10.53 4.93
CA ARG A 80 -2.81 9.83 6.16
C ARG A 80 -3.69 8.58 5.94
N ALA A 81 -4.62 8.62 4.99
CA ALA A 81 -5.49 7.50 4.65
C ALA A 81 -4.81 6.39 3.83
N LYS A 82 -3.53 6.53 3.48
CA LYS A 82 -2.71 5.58 2.72
C LYS A 82 -3.17 5.31 1.28
N ARG A 83 -4.18 6.01 0.79
CA ARG A 83 -4.73 5.81 -0.56
C ARG A 83 -4.17 6.77 -1.61
N LYS A 84 -3.50 7.84 -1.18
CA LYS A 84 -3.03 8.90 -2.06
C LYS A 84 -1.55 9.12 -1.88
N ILE A 85 -0.81 9.11 -2.99
CA ILE A 85 0.57 9.61 -3.06
C ILE A 85 0.52 11.07 -3.46
N ARG A 86 1.18 11.91 -2.67
CA ARG A 86 1.31 13.33 -2.94
C ARG A 86 2.75 13.69 -3.24
N GLU A 87 2.92 14.61 -4.17
CA GLU A 87 4.21 15.22 -4.51
C GLU A 87 4.38 16.53 -3.74
N LEU A 88 5.27 16.60 -2.77
CA LEU A 88 5.62 17.85 -2.11
C LEU A 88 6.83 18.46 -2.80
N ALA A 89 6.62 19.57 -3.47
CA ALA A 89 7.67 20.29 -4.18
C ALA A 89 7.49 21.80 -4.04
N TYR A 90 8.60 22.52 -4.03
CA TYR A 90 8.56 23.99 -4.06
C TYR A 90 8.03 24.48 -5.39
N ASN A 91 7.09 25.40 -5.33
CA ASN A 91 6.52 26.08 -6.49
C ASN A 91 6.80 27.59 -6.38
N PHE A 92 7.45 28.13 -7.40
CA PHE A 92 7.86 29.52 -7.42
C PHE A 92 6.68 30.49 -7.52
N ASP A 93 5.61 30.10 -8.24
CA ASP A 93 4.46 30.98 -8.49
C ASP A 93 3.70 31.33 -7.21
N VAL A 94 3.69 30.41 -6.23
CA VAL A 94 3.04 30.62 -4.93
C VAL A 94 4.03 30.88 -3.80
N ASP A 95 5.32 30.94 -4.10
CA ASP A 95 6.42 31.05 -3.11
C ASP A 95 6.25 30.08 -1.94
N GLY A 96 6.00 28.82 -2.25
CA GLY A 96 5.71 27.81 -1.24
C GLY A 96 5.74 26.40 -1.77
N TYR A 97 5.52 25.45 -0.88
CA TYR A 97 5.41 24.05 -1.25
C TYR A 97 3.95 23.71 -1.58
N ILE A 98 3.73 23.03 -2.69
CA ILE A 98 2.45 22.47 -3.09
C ILE A 98 2.50 20.94 -3.01
N ALA A 99 1.35 20.32 -2.80
CA ALA A 99 1.24 18.86 -2.68
C ALA A 99 0.13 18.27 -3.57
N PRO A 100 0.28 18.33 -4.91
CA PRO A 100 -0.67 17.73 -5.83
C PRO A 100 -0.81 16.23 -5.62
N ASP A 101 -1.98 15.70 -6.00
CA ASP A 101 -2.34 14.30 -5.88
C ASP A 101 -1.91 13.53 -7.14
N MET A 102 -0.97 12.60 -6.98
CA MET A 102 -0.46 11.76 -8.07
C MET A 102 -1.37 10.56 -8.37
N THR A 103 -2.40 10.33 -7.58
CA THR A 103 -3.32 9.18 -7.71
C THR A 103 -4.67 9.56 -8.32
N ILE A 104 -4.92 10.84 -8.60
CA ILE A 104 -6.25 11.36 -8.96
C ILE A 104 -6.92 10.65 -10.15
N LEU A 105 -6.14 10.21 -11.14
CA LEU A 105 -6.65 9.49 -12.31
C LEU A 105 -6.65 7.96 -12.13
N ALA A 106 -6.16 7.45 -11.00
CA ALA A 106 -5.92 6.03 -10.77
C ALA A 106 -6.30 5.59 -9.33
N GLU A 107 -7.28 6.22 -8.72
CA GLU A 107 -7.70 5.93 -7.32
C GLU A 107 -8.09 4.46 -7.10
N HIS A 108 -8.58 3.77 -8.15
CA HIS A 108 -8.92 2.35 -8.12
C HIS A 108 -7.70 1.43 -7.96
N ILE A 109 -6.50 1.88 -8.35
CA ILE A 109 -5.26 1.10 -8.21
C ILE A 109 -4.80 1.10 -6.75
N THR A 110 -4.96 2.20 -6.05
CA THR A 110 -4.56 2.35 -4.65
C THR A 110 -5.72 2.09 -3.67
N GLU A 111 -6.80 1.51 -4.15
CA GLU A 111 -7.94 1.14 -3.34
C GLU A 111 -7.55 0.24 -2.20
N GLY A 112 -7.71 0.13 -1.13
CA GLY A 112 -7.17 -0.71 -0.04
C GLY A 112 -5.98 -0.09 0.68
N GLY A 113 -5.35 0.92 0.08
CA GLY A 113 -4.24 1.66 0.67
C GLY A 113 -2.88 0.98 0.50
N LEU A 114 -1.83 1.79 0.55
CA LEU A 114 -0.44 1.37 0.44
C LEU A 114 0.18 1.25 1.83
N THR A 115 0.94 0.19 2.06
CA THR A 115 1.63 -0.07 3.32
C THR A 115 3.09 0.31 3.29
N GLN A 116 3.68 0.34 2.09
CA GLN A 116 5.07 0.67 1.85
C GLN A 116 5.22 1.29 0.47
N ILE A 117 6.18 2.19 0.30
CA ILE A 117 6.60 2.72 -0.99
C ILE A 117 8.13 2.66 -1.10
N SER A 118 8.63 2.49 -2.33
CA SER A 118 10.05 2.49 -2.65
C SER A 118 10.28 3.05 -4.03
N TYR A 119 11.46 3.60 -4.30
CA TYR A 119 11.79 4.23 -5.57
C TYR A 119 12.92 3.51 -6.29
N GLN A 120 12.68 3.17 -7.53
CA GLN A 120 13.67 2.70 -8.48
C GLN A 120 14.05 3.86 -9.39
N GLN A 121 15.32 4.25 -9.39
CA GLN A 121 15.81 5.32 -10.22
C GLN A 121 16.16 4.84 -11.64
N GLU A 122 16.77 3.67 -11.75
CA GLU A 122 17.27 3.11 -13.01
C GLU A 122 16.75 1.69 -13.23
N PRO A 123 16.52 1.24 -14.48
CA PRO A 123 16.65 1.99 -15.75
C PRO A 123 15.49 2.94 -16.01
N ASN A 124 14.38 2.82 -15.31
CA ASN A 124 13.20 3.67 -15.43
C ASN A 124 12.79 4.18 -14.05
N GLN A 125 12.36 5.41 -13.98
CA GLN A 125 11.90 6.04 -12.75
C GLN A 125 10.52 5.52 -12.36
N ILE A 126 10.49 4.59 -11.42
CA ILE A 126 9.26 3.94 -10.96
C ILE A 126 9.19 3.97 -9.43
N VAL A 127 8.09 4.44 -8.92
CA VAL A 127 7.74 4.30 -7.50
C VAL A 127 6.91 3.04 -7.33
N TYR A 128 7.43 2.06 -6.64
CA TYR A 128 6.69 0.86 -6.28
C TYR A 128 5.94 1.06 -4.96
N GLY A 129 4.73 0.54 -4.91
CA GLY A 129 3.92 0.53 -3.71
C GLY A 129 3.37 -0.86 -3.41
N VAL A 130 3.42 -1.27 -2.16
CA VAL A 130 2.78 -2.52 -1.70
C VAL A 130 1.41 -2.17 -1.14
N ARG A 131 0.36 -2.74 -1.70
CA ARG A 131 -1.01 -2.60 -1.19
C ARG A 131 -1.22 -3.46 0.06
N SER A 132 -2.23 -3.11 0.84
CA SER A 132 -2.58 -3.87 2.05
C SER A 132 -3.04 -5.31 1.77
N ASP A 133 -3.49 -5.62 0.54
CA ASP A 133 -3.85 -6.96 0.07
C ASP A 133 -2.67 -7.74 -0.55
N GLY A 134 -1.44 -7.18 -0.50
CA GLY A 134 -0.23 -7.81 -1.01
C GLY A 134 0.02 -7.58 -2.51
N GLU A 135 -0.86 -6.87 -3.22
CA GLU A 135 -0.61 -6.51 -4.62
C GLU A 135 0.50 -5.46 -4.73
N LEU A 136 1.44 -5.66 -5.66
CA LEU A 136 2.43 -4.66 -6.00
C LEU A 136 1.88 -3.74 -7.10
N VAL A 137 1.98 -2.44 -6.87
CA VAL A 137 1.63 -1.43 -7.86
C VAL A 137 2.85 -0.59 -8.19
N GLY A 138 2.87 -0.02 -9.37
CA GLY A 138 3.93 0.86 -9.82
C GLY A 138 3.37 2.19 -10.32
N LEU A 139 4.08 3.25 -10.03
CA LEU A 139 3.85 4.58 -10.56
C LEU A 139 5.08 4.99 -11.37
N THR A 140 4.97 4.98 -12.69
CA THR A 140 5.98 5.63 -13.54
C THR A 140 5.87 7.13 -13.33
N TYR A 141 6.94 7.71 -12.81
CA TYR A 141 6.97 9.10 -12.41
C TYR A 141 8.15 9.82 -13.04
N GLN A 142 7.88 10.60 -14.09
CA GLN A 142 8.85 11.46 -14.76
C GLN A 142 8.35 12.90 -14.73
N ARG A 143 8.75 13.61 -13.69
CA ARG A 143 8.24 14.94 -13.39
C ARG A 143 8.50 15.95 -14.51
N GLU A 144 9.68 15.92 -15.10
CA GLU A 144 10.12 16.85 -16.14
C GLU A 144 9.33 16.68 -17.44
N GLN A 145 8.86 15.46 -17.73
CA GLN A 145 8.01 15.15 -18.87
C GLN A 145 6.53 15.15 -18.54
N GLN A 146 6.16 15.45 -17.28
CA GLN A 146 4.78 15.39 -16.77
C GLN A 146 4.13 14.02 -16.95
N VAL A 147 4.93 12.94 -16.88
CA VAL A 147 4.42 11.58 -16.97
C VAL A 147 4.12 11.05 -15.57
N THR A 148 2.86 10.71 -15.35
CA THR A 148 2.35 10.06 -14.14
C THR A 148 1.45 8.92 -14.58
N ALA A 149 1.98 7.68 -14.59
CA ALA A 149 1.26 6.52 -15.10
C ALA A 149 1.30 5.37 -14.07
N TRP A 150 0.12 4.90 -13.70
CA TRP A 150 -0.06 3.80 -12.76
C TRP A 150 -0.20 2.46 -13.46
N HIS A 151 0.38 1.43 -12.87
CA HIS A 151 0.27 0.05 -13.35
C HIS A 151 0.31 -0.93 -12.18
N ARG A 152 -0.17 -2.15 -12.44
CA ARG A 152 -0.18 -3.25 -11.48
C ARG A 152 0.84 -4.30 -11.90
N HIS A 153 1.47 -4.93 -10.92
CA HIS A 153 2.30 -6.08 -11.12
C HIS A 153 1.59 -7.30 -10.55
N ILE A 154 1.09 -8.14 -11.43
CA ILE A 154 0.50 -9.43 -11.04
C ILE A 154 1.65 -10.42 -10.99
N PHE A 155 2.14 -10.73 -9.80
CA PHE A 155 3.02 -11.87 -9.61
C PHE A 155 2.14 -13.12 -9.66
N GLY A 156 2.49 -14.06 -10.56
CA GLY A 156 1.78 -15.33 -10.68
C GLY A 156 1.74 -16.02 -9.31
N GLY A 157 0.57 -16.46 -8.90
CA GLY A 157 0.35 -17.08 -7.61
C GLY A 157 -0.47 -16.23 -6.65
N ARG A 158 -1.51 -15.55 -7.11
CA ARG A 158 -2.61 -15.25 -6.20
C ARG A 158 -3.13 -16.59 -5.69
N PHE A 159 -2.78 -16.93 -4.46
CA PHE A 159 -3.51 -17.97 -3.74
C PHE A 159 -4.95 -17.44 -3.59
N GLY A 160 -5.82 -17.86 -4.47
CA GLY A 160 -7.24 -17.60 -4.36
C GLY A 160 -7.74 -18.28 -3.09
N ASN A 161 -7.93 -17.52 -2.03
CA ASN A 161 -8.61 -18.04 -0.84
C ASN A 161 -10.10 -18.07 -1.14
N ALA A 162 -10.66 -19.26 -1.28
CA ALA A 162 -12.09 -19.48 -1.33
C ALA A 162 -12.54 -20.19 -0.06
N THR A 163 -13.62 -19.70 0.55
CA THR A 163 -14.27 -20.39 1.66
C THR A 163 -15.52 -21.12 1.16
N ILE A 164 -15.53 -22.44 1.27
CA ILE A 164 -16.70 -23.27 0.97
C ILE A 164 -17.32 -23.66 2.30
N THR A 165 -18.55 -23.22 2.55
CA THR A 165 -19.30 -23.57 3.76
C THR A 165 -20.34 -24.64 3.43
N VAL A 166 -20.25 -25.77 4.11
CA VAL A 166 -21.28 -26.82 4.05
C VAL A 166 -22.32 -26.52 5.12
N THR A 167 -23.51 -26.09 4.70
CA THR A 167 -24.63 -25.72 5.61
C THR A 167 -25.56 -26.90 5.90
N ASP A 168 -25.70 -27.84 4.95
CA ASP A 168 -26.53 -29.03 5.08
C ASP A 168 -25.95 -30.17 4.25
N PHE A 169 -25.22 -31.07 4.90
CA PHE A 169 -24.60 -32.22 4.26
C PHE A 169 -25.61 -33.26 3.78
N ALA A 170 -26.79 -33.35 4.43
CA ALA A 170 -27.81 -34.37 4.10
C ALA A 170 -28.47 -34.09 2.74
N ASN A 171 -28.50 -32.84 2.32
CA ASN A 171 -29.04 -32.42 1.04
C ASN A 171 -28.03 -32.39 -0.11
N ILE A 172 -26.76 -32.79 0.15
CA ILE A 172 -25.79 -32.97 -0.93
C ILE A 172 -26.01 -34.32 -1.58
N ALA A 173 -26.64 -34.32 -2.76
CA ALA A 173 -26.92 -35.53 -3.48
C ALA A 173 -25.62 -36.23 -3.94
N ASN A 174 -25.71 -37.56 -4.09
CA ASN A 174 -24.62 -38.35 -4.68
C ASN A 174 -24.34 -37.85 -6.11
N GLY A 175 -23.08 -37.58 -6.41
CA GLY A 175 -22.67 -37.04 -7.70
C GLY A 175 -22.74 -35.51 -7.84
N THR A 176 -23.02 -34.77 -6.76
CA THR A 176 -22.91 -33.32 -6.75
C THR A 176 -21.48 -32.89 -7.09
N ARG A 177 -21.36 -31.93 -7.99
CA ARG A 177 -20.07 -31.47 -8.50
C ARG A 177 -19.72 -30.10 -7.98
N ILE A 178 -18.46 -29.95 -7.56
CA ILE A 178 -17.81 -28.65 -7.29
C ILE A 178 -16.73 -28.49 -8.33
N VAL A 179 -16.80 -27.43 -9.11
CA VAL A 179 -15.82 -27.13 -10.17
C VAL A 179 -14.99 -25.94 -9.69
N LEU A 180 -13.69 -26.15 -9.56
CA LEU A 180 -12.74 -25.09 -9.28
C LEU A 180 -12.02 -24.75 -10.59
N THR A 181 -11.95 -23.44 -10.88
CA THR A 181 -11.28 -22.91 -12.07
C THR A 181 -10.01 -22.21 -11.65
N LYS A 182 -8.89 -22.57 -12.23
CA LYS A 182 -7.60 -21.89 -12.04
C LYS A 182 -7.53 -20.57 -12.79
N ALA A 183 -6.51 -19.77 -12.48
CA ALA A 183 -6.28 -18.49 -13.15
C ALA A 183 -5.98 -18.64 -14.67
N ASP A 184 -5.47 -19.78 -15.11
CA ASP A 184 -5.22 -20.11 -16.52
C ASP A 184 -6.49 -20.59 -17.28
N GLY A 185 -7.64 -20.66 -16.58
CA GLY A 185 -8.90 -21.12 -17.13
C GLY A 185 -9.11 -22.64 -17.11
N THR A 186 -8.12 -23.42 -16.66
CA THR A 186 -8.30 -24.87 -16.48
C THR A 186 -9.20 -25.17 -15.29
N THR A 187 -9.93 -26.30 -15.35
CA THR A 187 -10.90 -26.65 -14.31
C THR A 187 -10.65 -28.05 -13.76
N THR A 188 -10.78 -28.19 -12.46
CA THR A 188 -10.83 -29.49 -11.78
C THR A 188 -12.20 -29.67 -11.13
N THR A 189 -12.77 -30.86 -11.27
CA THR A 189 -14.09 -31.20 -10.75
C THR A 189 -14.01 -32.20 -9.61
N PHE A 190 -14.50 -31.80 -8.45
CA PHE A 190 -14.63 -32.64 -7.26
C PHE A 190 -16.08 -33.13 -7.16
N THR A 191 -16.28 -34.44 -7.04
CA THR A 191 -17.61 -35.06 -7.04
C THR A 191 -17.92 -35.65 -5.67
N SER A 192 -19.14 -35.46 -5.18
CA SER A 192 -19.60 -36.09 -3.93
C SER A 192 -19.93 -37.57 -4.08
N ALA A 193 -19.82 -38.31 -2.99
CA ALA A 193 -20.33 -39.65 -2.85
C ALA A 193 -20.99 -39.85 -1.48
N THR A 194 -22.01 -40.67 -1.39
CA THR A 194 -22.68 -41.02 -0.12
C THR A 194 -21.93 -42.10 0.68
N SER A 195 -20.92 -42.71 0.08
CA SER A 195 -20.03 -43.69 0.73
C SER A 195 -18.57 -43.36 0.42
N ALA A 196 -17.64 -43.85 1.22
CA ALA A 196 -16.21 -43.65 0.98
C ALA A 196 -15.81 -44.23 -0.38
N THR A 197 -15.41 -43.36 -1.30
CA THR A 197 -15.03 -43.72 -2.67
C THR A 197 -13.76 -42.91 -3.03
N THR A 198 -12.76 -43.59 -3.55
CA THR A 198 -11.50 -42.96 -3.98
C THR A 198 -11.78 -41.87 -5.02
N GLY A 199 -11.15 -40.70 -4.85
CA GLY A 199 -11.28 -39.55 -5.74
C GLY A 199 -12.60 -38.76 -5.60
N LYS A 200 -13.39 -39.05 -4.56
CA LYS A 200 -14.63 -38.33 -4.28
C LYS A 200 -14.69 -37.89 -2.83
N PHE A 201 -15.30 -36.72 -2.57
CA PHE A 201 -15.53 -36.31 -1.21
C PHE A 201 -16.79 -36.99 -0.63
N HIS A 202 -16.64 -37.55 0.55
CA HIS A 202 -17.71 -38.27 1.19
C HIS A 202 -18.61 -37.34 1.99
N THR A 203 -19.92 -37.38 1.71
CA THR A 203 -20.95 -36.69 2.48
C THR A 203 -21.37 -37.59 3.65
N THR A 204 -20.90 -37.27 4.88
CA THR A 204 -21.11 -38.13 6.04
C THR A 204 -21.46 -37.32 7.26
N SER A 205 -22.09 -37.97 8.21
CA SER A 205 -22.44 -37.64 9.59
C SER A 205 -22.56 -36.17 10.04
N SER A 206 -21.90 -35.21 9.45
CA SER A 206 -22.00 -33.77 9.79
C SER A 206 -21.48 -32.84 8.69
N ASN A 207 -21.88 -31.56 8.77
CA ASN A 207 -21.38 -30.51 7.87
C ASN A 207 -19.86 -30.36 7.95
N ASN A 208 -19.31 -30.37 9.18
CA ASN A 208 -17.87 -30.21 9.40
C ASN A 208 -17.07 -31.38 8.81
N GLN A 209 -17.55 -32.62 8.96
CA GLN A 209 -16.86 -33.78 8.42
C GLN A 209 -16.91 -33.77 6.87
N THR A 210 -18.04 -33.41 6.29
CA THR A 210 -18.17 -33.28 4.83
C THR A 210 -17.24 -32.19 4.30
N ALA A 211 -17.16 -31.05 4.97
CA ALA A 211 -16.23 -29.98 4.61
C ALA A 211 -14.76 -30.43 4.72
N THR A 212 -14.41 -31.20 5.77
CA THR A 212 -13.08 -31.77 5.95
C THR A 212 -12.73 -32.76 4.84
N ASN A 213 -13.66 -33.62 4.46
CA ASN A 213 -13.46 -34.59 3.39
C ASN A 213 -13.22 -33.90 2.03
N LEU A 214 -14.00 -32.85 1.74
CA LEU A 214 -13.79 -32.02 0.55
C LEU A 214 -12.43 -31.33 0.57
N LYS A 215 -12.08 -30.69 1.69
CA LYS A 215 -10.78 -30.03 1.88
C LYS A 215 -9.62 -30.99 1.64
N THR A 216 -9.67 -32.20 2.23
CA THR A 216 -8.63 -33.21 2.06
C THR A 216 -8.45 -33.60 0.59
N LEU A 217 -9.54 -33.67 -0.16
CA LEU A 217 -9.50 -34.02 -1.57
C LEU A 217 -8.92 -32.88 -2.42
N ILE A 218 -9.23 -31.63 -2.08
CA ILE A 218 -8.66 -30.43 -2.73
C ILE A 218 -7.17 -30.32 -2.41
N ASP A 219 -6.79 -30.48 -1.14
CA ASP A 219 -5.38 -30.40 -0.71
C ASP A 219 -4.50 -31.52 -1.30
N ALA A 220 -5.09 -32.63 -1.72
CA ALA A 220 -4.37 -33.71 -2.39
C ALA A 220 -4.21 -33.50 -3.90
N ASP A 221 -4.88 -32.51 -4.45
CA ASP A 221 -4.76 -32.15 -5.87
C ASP A 221 -3.59 -31.19 -6.08
N SER A 222 -2.63 -31.62 -6.91
CA SER A 222 -1.40 -30.83 -7.18
C SER A 222 -1.65 -29.45 -7.79
N ASP A 223 -2.87 -29.24 -8.25
CA ASP A 223 -3.28 -28.01 -8.91
C ASP A 223 -3.71 -26.90 -7.93
N PHE A 224 -3.97 -27.25 -6.65
CA PHE A 224 -4.47 -26.34 -5.61
C PHE A 224 -3.63 -26.32 -4.33
N THR A 225 -2.45 -26.95 -4.34
CA THR A 225 -1.46 -26.93 -3.22
C THR A 225 -0.38 -25.88 -3.41
#